data_93289bb5bd00cb9813d4dbb873ebfdab
#
_entry.id   93289bb5bd00cb9813d4dbb873ebfdab
#
_cell.length_a   1.000
_cell.length_b   1.000
_cell.length_c   1.000
_cell.angle_alpha   90.00
_cell.angle_beta   90.00
_cell.angle_gamma   90.00
#
_symmetry.space_group_name_H-M   'P 1'
#
loop_
_entity.id
_entity.type
_entity.pdbx_description
1 polymer ?
#
loop_
_entity_poly.entity_id
_entity_poly.type
_entity_poly.pdbx_seq_one_letter_code
_entity_poly.pdbx_strand_id
1 'polypeptide(L)'
;GIHSKLYGIRLDSGDLAYLSKKARKMLDEAGFTDAVIAASSDLDEYLIHSLKSQGAAITSWGVGTNLITSADNPAFGGVYKLAAIKKPGETDFTAKIKISENPEKITNPGNKTIYRIYDNETKKIKADLICLVGETYDTSEDLKIFDPISTWKKSTIPGGTYHIRELLVPVFLNGQCVYDSPDTMSIKAFCRQELDTLWDENRRLVNPQ
;
A
#
# COMPACT_ATOMS: atom_id res chain seq x y z
N GLY A 1 8.24 -23.26 -38.31
CA GLY A 1 7.10 -22.72 -37.57
C GLY A 1 7.53 -22.32 -36.16
N ILE A 2 7.11 -21.16 -35.69
CA ILE A 2 7.38 -20.71 -34.34
C ILE A 2 6.50 -21.52 -33.39
N HIS A 3 7.09 -22.49 -32.68
CA HIS A 3 6.38 -23.35 -31.72
C HIS A 3 6.33 -22.78 -30.30
N SER A 4 6.68 -21.48 -30.10
CA SER A 4 6.59 -20.82 -28.79
C SER A 4 5.17 -20.32 -28.58
N LYS A 5 4.59 -20.64 -27.40
CA LYS A 5 3.29 -20.13 -26.97
C LYS A 5 3.32 -18.63 -26.61
N LEU A 6 4.52 -18.03 -26.49
CA LEU A 6 4.74 -16.62 -26.23
C LEU A 6 5.69 -16.06 -27.27
N TYR A 7 5.18 -15.17 -28.10
CA TYR A 7 5.95 -14.42 -29.09
C TYR A 7 5.56 -12.94 -29.04
N GLY A 8 6.48 -12.07 -29.37
CA GLY A 8 6.23 -10.64 -29.31
C GLY A 8 7.41 -9.82 -29.76
N ILE A 9 7.28 -8.53 -29.67
CA ILE A 9 8.32 -7.56 -29.97
C ILE A 9 8.61 -6.69 -28.73
N ARG A 10 9.79 -6.08 -28.68
CA ARG A 10 10.18 -5.11 -27.66
C ARG A 10 10.46 -3.76 -28.31
N LEU A 11 9.89 -2.71 -27.73
CA LEU A 11 10.15 -1.31 -28.05
C LEU A 11 10.97 -0.71 -26.92
N ASP A 12 12.13 -0.12 -27.24
CA ASP A 12 13.10 0.36 -26.25
C ASP A 12 13.48 1.84 -26.44
N SER A 13 12.88 2.53 -27.40
CA SER A 13 13.17 3.93 -27.69
C SER A 13 12.13 4.56 -28.60
N GLY A 14 12.17 5.88 -28.74
CA GLY A 14 11.26 6.66 -29.57
C GLY A 14 9.90 6.88 -28.92
N ASP A 15 8.93 7.31 -29.69
CA ASP A 15 7.55 7.49 -29.22
C ASP A 15 6.86 6.12 -29.05
N LEU A 16 6.89 5.61 -27.81
CA LEU A 16 6.37 4.29 -27.49
C LEU A 16 4.85 4.18 -27.72
N ALA A 17 4.09 5.26 -27.55
CA ALA A 17 2.65 5.25 -27.80
C ALA A 17 2.36 5.10 -29.28
N TYR A 18 3.00 5.89 -30.12
CA TYR A 18 2.86 5.81 -31.58
C TYR A 18 3.37 4.47 -32.11
N LEU A 19 4.59 4.09 -31.72
CA LEU A 19 5.22 2.87 -32.22
C LEU A 19 4.46 1.61 -31.84
N SER A 20 3.92 1.54 -30.62
CA SER A 20 3.15 0.37 -30.17
C SER A 20 1.84 0.21 -30.96
N LYS A 21 1.14 1.30 -31.25
CA LYS A 21 -0.08 1.27 -32.08
C LYS A 21 0.24 0.83 -33.51
N LYS A 22 1.31 1.37 -34.10
CA LYS A 22 1.76 0.99 -35.42
C LYS A 22 2.18 -0.50 -35.49
N ALA A 23 2.95 -0.94 -34.49
CA ALA A 23 3.37 -2.34 -34.38
C ALA A 23 2.17 -3.28 -34.19
N ARG A 24 1.19 -2.92 -33.37
CA ARG A 24 -0.04 -3.72 -33.18
C ARG A 24 -0.78 -3.89 -34.46
N LYS A 25 -0.97 -2.82 -35.22
CA LYS A 25 -1.62 -2.89 -36.54
C LYS A 25 -0.87 -3.84 -37.50
N MET A 26 0.45 -3.72 -37.59
CA MET A 26 1.26 -4.59 -38.46
C MET A 26 1.19 -6.07 -38.05
N LEU A 27 1.20 -6.33 -36.73
CA LEU A 27 1.09 -7.70 -36.19
C LEU A 27 -0.29 -8.30 -36.50
N ASP A 28 -1.36 -7.52 -36.34
CA ASP A 28 -2.73 -7.97 -36.60
C ASP A 28 -2.94 -8.27 -38.11
N GLU A 29 -2.45 -7.39 -38.97
CA GLU A 29 -2.49 -7.58 -40.43
C GLU A 29 -1.71 -8.83 -40.89
N ALA A 30 -0.66 -9.20 -40.14
CA ALA A 30 0.14 -10.41 -40.38
C ALA A 30 -0.44 -11.67 -39.70
N GLY A 31 -1.56 -11.56 -38.98
CA GLY A 31 -2.22 -12.67 -38.29
C GLY A 31 -1.67 -13.00 -36.90
N PHE A 32 -0.82 -12.12 -36.32
CA PHE A 32 -0.23 -12.29 -34.98
C PHE A 32 -1.01 -11.50 -33.90
N THR A 33 -2.29 -11.77 -33.81
CA THR A 33 -3.22 -11.03 -32.94
C THR A 33 -2.88 -11.15 -31.43
N ASP A 34 -2.27 -12.27 -31.01
CA ASP A 34 -1.90 -12.58 -29.64
C ASP A 34 -0.46 -12.18 -29.29
N ALA A 35 0.26 -11.55 -30.22
CA ALA A 35 1.64 -11.15 -30.01
C ALA A 35 1.75 -10.09 -28.92
N VAL A 36 2.67 -10.31 -27.98
CA VAL A 36 3.00 -9.37 -26.90
C VAL A 36 3.78 -8.19 -27.47
N ILE A 37 3.42 -6.98 -27.06
CA ILE A 37 4.24 -5.78 -27.27
C ILE A 37 4.80 -5.36 -25.91
N ALA A 38 6.09 -5.58 -25.74
CA ALA A 38 6.83 -5.16 -24.55
C ALA A 38 7.45 -3.79 -24.77
N ALA A 39 7.42 -2.95 -23.74
CA ALA A 39 8.14 -1.68 -23.72
C ALA A 39 9.15 -1.65 -22.58
N SER A 40 10.28 -1.00 -22.84
CA SER A 40 11.31 -0.65 -21.88
C SER A 40 11.80 0.77 -22.19
N SER A 41 12.84 1.26 -21.53
CA SER A 41 13.37 2.64 -21.63
C SER A 41 12.89 3.52 -20.48
N ASP A 42 13.65 3.48 -19.38
CA ASP A 42 13.51 4.34 -18.19
C ASP A 42 12.05 4.52 -17.70
N LEU A 43 11.28 3.45 -17.78
CA LEU A 43 9.87 3.44 -17.39
C LEU A 43 9.72 3.67 -15.89
N ASP A 44 8.72 4.45 -15.55
CA ASP A 44 8.18 4.66 -14.22
C ASP A 44 6.65 4.63 -14.24
N GLU A 45 6.01 4.79 -13.09
CA GLU A 45 4.56 4.80 -12.95
C GLU A 45 3.91 5.96 -13.71
N TYR A 46 4.54 7.11 -13.77
CA TYR A 46 4.01 8.30 -14.46
C TYR A 46 4.03 8.12 -15.98
N LEU A 47 5.15 7.64 -16.51
CA LEU A 47 5.29 7.36 -17.94
C LEU A 47 4.34 6.23 -18.37
N ILE A 48 4.24 5.16 -17.59
CA ILE A 48 3.29 4.07 -17.87
C ILE A 48 1.85 4.59 -17.84
N HIS A 49 1.48 5.40 -16.87
CA HIS A 49 0.16 6.02 -16.80
C HIS A 49 -0.13 6.88 -18.04
N SER A 50 0.82 7.72 -18.44
CA SER A 50 0.74 8.55 -19.64
C SER A 50 0.57 7.71 -20.90
N LEU A 51 1.40 6.68 -21.12
CA LEU A 51 1.31 5.78 -22.27
C LEU A 51 -0.03 5.07 -22.34
N LYS A 52 -0.55 4.58 -21.21
CA LYS A 52 -1.88 3.96 -21.16
C LYS A 52 -2.99 4.96 -21.47
N SER A 53 -2.91 6.19 -20.99
CA SER A 53 -3.88 7.25 -21.27
C SER A 53 -3.87 7.65 -22.75
N GLN A 54 -2.73 7.55 -23.43
CA GLN A 54 -2.59 7.76 -24.88
C GLN A 54 -3.08 6.56 -25.71
N GLY A 55 -3.52 5.47 -25.08
CA GLY A 55 -3.98 4.26 -25.75
C GLY A 55 -2.85 3.45 -26.39
N ALA A 56 -1.65 3.46 -25.78
CA ALA A 56 -0.55 2.61 -26.23
C ALA A 56 -0.94 1.13 -26.18
N ALA A 57 -0.60 0.39 -27.25
CA ALA A 57 -0.90 -1.04 -27.39
C ALA A 57 0.19 -1.92 -26.74
N ILE A 58 0.65 -1.52 -25.54
CA ILE A 58 1.70 -2.20 -24.78
C ILE A 58 1.04 -3.14 -23.79
N THR A 59 1.47 -4.40 -23.77
CA THR A 59 0.91 -5.45 -22.91
C THR A 59 1.90 -5.97 -21.87
N SER A 60 3.19 -5.60 -21.99
CA SER A 60 4.25 -5.98 -21.07
C SER A 60 5.21 -4.79 -20.83
N TRP A 61 5.65 -4.60 -19.59
CA TRP A 61 6.43 -3.46 -19.16
C TRP A 61 7.73 -3.92 -18.50
N GLY A 62 8.86 -3.53 -19.08
CA GLY A 62 10.18 -3.76 -18.50
C GLY A 62 10.62 -2.55 -17.69
N VAL A 63 10.29 -2.52 -16.40
CA VAL A 63 10.67 -1.45 -15.48
C VAL A 63 11.96 -1.85 -14.78
N GLY A 64 13.03 -1.10 -14.98
CA GLY A 64 14.38 -1.40 -14.49
C GLY A 64 14.80 -0.47 -13.35
N THR A 65 15.67 0.49 -13.65
CA THR A 65 16.36 1.36 -12.69
C THR A 65 15.40 2.05 -11.73
N ASN A 66 14.33 2.66 -12.22
CA ASN A 66 13.39 3.39 -11.38
C ASN A 66 12.73 2.50 -10.33
N LEU A 67 12.42 1.25 -10.67
CA LEU A 67 11.83 0.29 -9.74
C LEU A 67 12.87 -0.24 -8.74
N ILE A 68 14.03 -0.70 -9.21
CA ILE A 68 15.01 -1.38 -8.35
C ILE A 68 15.70 -0.43 -7.36
N THR A 69 15.82 0.84 -7.73
CA THR A 69 16.41 1.88 -6.86
C THR A 69 15.35 2.60 -6.03
N SER A 70 14.06 2.38 -6.27
CA SER A 70 12.97 3.20 -5.70
C SER A 70 13.25 4.70 -5.92
N ALA A 71 13.39 5.10 -7.19
CA ALA A 71 14.04 6.35 -7.62
C ALA A 71 13.57 7.61 -6.87
N ASP A 72 12.27 7.73 -6.59
CA ASP A 72 11.71 8.89 -5.88
C ASP A 72 11.97 8.85 -4.36
N ASN A 73 12.09 7.66 -3.77
CA ASN A 73 12.32 7.44 -2.35
C ASN A 73 13.30 6.29 -2.11
N PRO A 74 14.58 6.47 -2.42
CA PRO A 74 15.58 5.38 -2.37
C PRO A 74 15.95 4.94 -0.95
N ALA A 75 15.48 5.66 0.08
CA ALA A 75 15.75 5.34 1.47
C ALA A 75 14.52 5.54 2.35
N PHE A 76 14.24 4.56 3.23
CA PHE A 76 13.23 4.70 4.27
C PHE A 76 13.85 5.26 5.54
N GLY A 77 13.37 6.44 5.98
CA GLY A 77 13.74 6.99 7.28
C GLY A 77 13.12 6.18 8.41
N GLY A 78 13.95 5.63 9.29
CA GLY A 78 13.50 4.91 10.48
C GLY A 78 13.70 5.76 11.73
N VAL A 79 12.72 5.79 12.64
CA VAL A 79 12.82 6.42 13.96
C VAL A 79 12.36 5.44 15.03
N TYR A 80 13.18 5.26 16.06
CA TYR A 80 12.84 4.46 17.23
C TYR A 80 12.73 5.37 18.44
N LYS A 81 11.59 5.32 19.14
CA LYS A 81 11.35 6.14 20.33
C LYS A 81 10.69 5.31 21.44
N LEU A 82 11.14 5.52 22.67
CA LEU A 82 10.52 4.93 23.85
C LEU A 82 9.11 5.52 24.05
N ALA A 83 8.10 4.66 24.06
CA ALA A 83 6.69 5.04 24.22
C ALA A 83 6.08 4.58 25.55
N ALA A 84 6.61 3.51 26.15
CA ALA A 84 6.16 3.00 27.45
C ALA A 84 7.24 2.14 28.12
N ILE A 85 7.17 2.02 29.44
CA ILE A 85 8.04 1.15 30.25
C ILE A 85 7.14 0.33 31.17
N LYS A 86 7.46 -0.95 31.31
CA LYS A 86 6.90 -1.83 32.35
C LYS A 86 8.05 -2.37 33.19
N LYS A 87 8.07 -2.05 34.48
CA LYS A 87 9.10 -2.55 35.40
C LYS A 87 8.79 -3.98 35.86
N PRO A 88 9.80 -4.72 36.29
CA PRO A 88 9.57 -6.03 36.91
C PRO A 88 8.59 -5.93 38.08
N GLY A 89 7.54 -6.78 38.08
CA GLY A 89 6.49 -6.80 39.09
C GLY A 89 5.33 -5.84 38.88
N GLU A 90 5.39 -4.93 37.88
CA GLU A 90 4.25 -4.09 37.49
C GLU A 90 3.31 -4.88 36.56
N THR A 91 2.01 -4.64 36.66
CA THR A 91 0.98 -5.21 35.78
C THR A 91 0.83 -4.40 34.49
N ASP A 92 1.03 -3.08 34.60
CA ASP A 92 0.70 -2.13 33.54
C ASP A 92 1.93 -1.39 33.00
N PHE A 93 1.82 -0.91 31.78
CA PHE A 93 2.81 -0.06 31.16
C PHE A 93 2.65 1.39 31.60
N THR A 94 3.72 2.01 32.06
CA THR A 94 3.79 3.45 32.28
C THR A 94 4.15 4.15 30.97
N ALA A 95 3.28 5.02 30.48
CA ALA A 95 3.49 5.79 29.28
C ALA A 95 4.73 6.70 29.39
N LYS A 96 5.49 6.81 28.32
CA LYS A 96 6.67 7.69 28.20
C LYS A 96 6.55 8.54 26.95
N ILE A 97 7.03 9.77 27.04
CA ILE A 97 7.02 10.73 25.96
C ILE A 97 8.40 11.36 25.80
N LYS A 98 8.84 11.51 24.55
CA LYS A 98 9.98 12.36 24.22
C LYS A 98 9.45 13.70 23.73
N ILE A 99 9.70 14.75 24.50
CA ILE A 99 9.35 16.13 24.14
C ILE A 99 10.27 16.60 23.02
N SER A 100 9.73 17.30 22.02
CA SER A 100 10.45 17.90 20.91
C SER A 100 9.88 19.30 20.65
N GLU A 101 10.71 20.22 20.20
CA GLU A 101 10.27 21.55 19.75
C GLU A 101 9.38 21.46 18.49
N ASN A 102 9.55 20.41 17.68
CA ASN A 102 8.65 20.13 16.55
C ASN A 102 7.53 19.18 17.01
N PRO A 103 6.26 19.63 17.03
CA PRO A 103 5.10 18.83 17.45
C PRO A 103 4.96 17.52 16.69
N GLU A 104 5.28 17.49 15.39
CA GLU A 104 5.23 16.28 14.55
C GLU A 104 6.23 15.19 14.98
N LYS A 105 7.28 15.59 15.74
CA LYS A 105 8.29 14.68 16.29
C LYS A 105 7.99 14.21 17.70
N ILE A 106 6.91 14.68 18.31
CA ILE A 106 6.51 14.25 19.65
C ILE A 106 6.02 12.81 19.58
N THR A 107 6.49 11.99 20.52
CA THR A 107 6.08 10.58 20.62
C THR A 107 4.62 10.50 21.06
N ASN A 108 3.81 9.71 20.37
CA ASN A 108 2.51 9.29 20.88
C ASN A 108 2.73 8.21 21.95
N PRO A 109 2.48 8.49 23.26
CA PRO A 109 2.88 7.63 24.36
C PRO A 109 1.96 6.41 24.53
N GLY A 110 2.43 5.43 25.33
CA GLY A 110 1.67 4.24 25.69
C GLY A 110 2.07 2.98 24.92
N ASN A 111 1.65 1.83 25.43
CA ASN A 111 1.73 0.55 24.75
C ASN A 111 0.53 0.42 23.80
N LYS A 112 0.76 0.55 22.50
CA LYS A 112 -0.30 0.76 21.50
C LYS A 112 -0.43 -0.40 20.53
N THR A 113 -1.63 -0.54 20.01
CA THR A 113 -1.93 -1.35 18.81
C THR A 113 -2.65 -0.50 17.76
N ILE A 114 -2.88 -1.06 16.59
CA ILE A 114 -3.53 -0.39 15.47
C ILE A 114 -4.64 -1.29 14.93
N TYR A 115 -5.84 -0.73 14.84
CA TYR A 115 -6.97 -1.35 14.15
C TYR A 115 -7.31 -0.60 12.88
N ARG A 116 -7.55 -1.33 11.81
CA ARG A 116 -8.13 -0.78 10.58
C ARG A 116 -9.64 -0.91 10.61
N ILE A 117 -10.31 0.19 10.32
CA ILE A 117 -11.76 0.29 10.30
C ILE A 117 -12.23 0.21 8.86
N TYR A 118 -13.13 -0.71 8.58
CA TYR A 118 -13.75 -0.91 7.28
C TYR A 118 -15.24 -0.60 7.32
N ASP A 119 -15.75 -0.06 6.25
CA ASP A 119 -17.18 0.10 6.03
C ASP A 119 -17.83 -1.25 5.72
N ASN A 120 -18.96 -1.56 6.37
CA ASN A 120 -19.63 -2.85 6.22
C ASN A 120 -20.30 -3.04 4.86
N GLU A 121 -20.72 -1.95 4.19
CA GLU A 121 -21.39 -1.97 2.90
C GLU A 121 -20.37 -1.99 1.76
N THR A 122 -19.52 -0.99 1.70
CA THR A 122 -18.56 -0.80 0.60
C THR A 122 -17.29 -1.63 0.72
N LYS A 123 -17.00 -2.19 1.91
CA LYS A 123 -15.74 -2.89 2.25
C LYS A 123 -14.50 -2.01 2.15
N LYS A 124 -14.66 -0.71 2.02
CA LYS A 124 -13.58 0.25 1.93
C LYS A 124 -13.04 0.66 3.31
N ILE A 125 -11.77 1.05 3.35
CA ILE A 125 -11.13 1.57 4.55
C ILE A 125 -11.74 2.93 4.89
N LYS A 126 -12.10 3.11 6.17
CA LYS A 126 -12.54 4.41 6.72
C LYS A 126 -11.41 5.13 7.44
N ALA A 127 -10.65 4.42 8.26
CA ALA A 127 -9.56 4.99 9.05
C ALA A 127 -8.68 3.88 9.65
N ASP A 128 -7.49 4.26 10.10
CA ASP A 128 -6.66 3.46 11.02
C ASP A 128 -6.73 4.08 12.42
N LEU A 129 -7.13 3.29 13.40
CA LEU A 129 -7.29 3.66 14.79
C LEU A 129 -6.07 3.23 15.59
N ILE A 130 -5.34 4.20 16.16
CA ILE A 130 -4.28 3.94 17.12
C ILE A 130 -4.90 3.97 18.52
N CYS A 131 -4.74 2.90 19.30
CA CYS A 131 -5.29 2.76 20.63
C CYS A 131 -4.30 2.06 21.59
N LEU A 132 -4.61 2.02 22.86
CA LEU A 132 -3.82 1.25 23.83
C LEU A 132 -4.13 -0.24 23.71
N VAL A 133 -3.12 -1.07 23.93
CA VAL A 133 -3.32 -2.52 24.03
C VAL A 133 -4.26 -2.82 25.20
N GLY A 134 -5.30 -3.60 24.93
CA GLY A 134 -6.34 -3.95 25.91
C GLY A 134 -7.61 -3.10 25.82
N GLU A 135 -7.60 -2.00 25.06
CA GLU A 135 -8.85 -1.33 24.71
C GLU A 135 -9.69 -2.20 23.76
N THR A 136 -10.97 -2.28 24.04
CA THR A 136 -11.95 -3.06 23.25
C THR A 136 -13.01 -2.12 22.68
N TYR A 137 -13.47 -2.42 21.48
CA TYR A 137 -14.45 -1.61 20.77
C TYR A 137 -15.66 -2.49 20.39
N ASP A 138 -16.83 -2.10 20.87
CA ASP A 138 -18.09 -2.70 20.42
C ASP A 138 -18.48 -2.05 19.09
N THR A 139 -18.47 -2.83 18.01
CA THR A 139 -18.80 -2.33 16.68
C THR A 139 -20.30 -2.06 16.48
N SER A 140 -21.15 -2.41 17.45
CA SER A 140 -22.56 -2.01 17.48
C SER A 140 -22.78 -0.57 17.99
N GLU A 141 -21.76 0.02 18.64
CA GLU A 141 -21.80 1.36 19.18
C GLU A 141 -21.09 2.37 18.27
N ASP A 142 -21.45 3.66 18.43
CA ASP A 142 -20.81 4.75 17.71
C ASP A 142 -19.36 4.91 18.12
N LEU A 143 -18.43 4.93 17.14
CA LEU A 143 -17.02 5.11 17.36
C LEU A 143 -16.60 6.56 17.04
N LYS A 144 -16.12 7.28 18.07
CA LYS A 144 -15.59 8.63 17.90
C LYS A 144 -14.06 8.56 17.72
N ILE A 145 -13.59 9.09 16.62
CA ILE A 145 -12.15 9.17 16.29
C ILE A 145 -11.73 10.62 16.08
N PHE A 146 -10.45 10.88 16.24
CA PHE A 146 -9.86 12.20 16.01
C PHE A 146 -8.45 12.08 15.46
N ASP A 147 -8.00 13.09 14.72
CA ASP A 147 -6.62 13.18 14.23
C ASP A 147 -5.68 13.49 15.41
N PRO A 148 -4.65 12.69 15.68
CA PRO A 148 -3.77 12.89 16.84
C PRO A 148 -2.93 14.18 16.77
N ILE A 149 -2.72 14.74 15.58
CA ILE A 149 -1.99 16.01 15.37
C ILE A 149 -2.96 17.17 15.34
N SER A 150 -4.04 17.05 14.58
CA SER A 150 -5.08 18.07 14.41
C SER A 150 -6.33 17.68 15.19
N THR A 151 -6.27 17.74 16.52
CA THR A 151 -7.30 17.18 17.43
C THR A 151 -8.71 17.76 17.28
N TRP A 152 -8.85 18.88 16.56
CA TRP A 152 -10.15 19.43 16.17
C TRP A 152 -10.83 18.65 15.05
N LYS A 153 -10.06 17.91 14.23
CA LYS A 153 -10.60 17.02 13.22
C LYS A 153 -11.11 15.76 13.90
N LYS A 154 -12.42 15.70 14.02
CA LYS A 154 -13.13 14.59 14.68
C LYS A 154 -14.15 13.99 13.73
N SER A 155 -14.37 12.70 13.84
CA SER A 155 -15.40 12.00 13.10
C SER A 155 -16.12 10.98 14.02
N THR A 156 -17.38 10.73 13.74
CA THR A 156 -18.15 9.67 14.39
C THR A 156 -18.54 8.65 13.33
N ILE A 157 -18.17 7.40 13.55
CA ILE A 157 -18.55 6.28 12.71
C ILE A 157 -19.74 5.60 13.37
N PRO A 158 -20.93 5.55 12.75
CA PRO A 158 -22.11 4.99 13.35
C PRO A 158 -21.96 3.51 13.66
N GLY A 159 -22.49 3.09 14.81
CA GLY A 159 -22.53 1.68 15.22
C GLY A 159 -23.23 0.79 14.20
N GLY A 160 -22.78 -0.45 14.07
CA GLY A 160 -23.30 -1.42 13.11
C GLY A 160 -22.87 -1.20 11.65
N THR A 161 -22.29 -0.05 11.31
CA THR A 161 -21.87 0.28 9.93
C THR A 161 -20.42 -0.08 9.61
N TYR A 162 -19.67 -0.56 10.57
CA TYR A 162 -18.25 -0.83 10.43
C TYR A 162 -17.83 -2.14 11.11
N HIS A 163 -16.67 -2.65 10.72
CA HIS A 163 -15.92 -3.67 11.44
C HIS A 163 -14.45 -3.25 11.56
N ILE A 164 -13.72 -3.88 12.48
CA ILE A 164 -12.33 -3.58 12.75
C ILE A 164 -11.46 -4.82 12.55
N ARG A 165 -10.21 -4.62 12.16
CA ARG A 165 -9.16 -5.64 12.06
C ARG A 165 -7.89 -5.13 12.70
N GLU A 166 -7.32 -5.89 13.62
CA GLU A 166 -5.98 -5.60 14.16
C GLU A 166 -4.93 -5.78 13.06
N LEU A 167 -4.02 -4.80 12.94
CA LEU A 167 -2.98 -4.81 11.90
C LEU A 167 -1.66 -5.41 12.38
N LEU A 168 -1.40 -5.35 13.69
CA LEU A 168 -0.17 -5.87 14.25
C LEU A 168 -0.25 -7.39 14.40
N VAL A 169 0.74 -8.09 13.86
CA VAL A 169 0.89 -9.53 14.02
C VAL A 169 2.20 -9.84 14.73
N PRO A 170 2.24 -10.82 15.65
CA PRO A 170 3.48 -11.18 16.31
C PRO A 170 4.44 -11.85 15.32
N VAL A 171 5.67 -11.35 15.26
CA VAL A 171 6.75 -11.94 14.44
C VAL A 171 7.72 -12.71 15.33
N PHE A 172 8.06 -12.15 16.49
CA PHE A 172 8.89 -12.79 17.49
C PHE A 172 8.23 -12.77 18.87
N LEU A 173 8.20 -13.92 19.55
CA LEU A 173 7.80 -14.06 20.94
C LEU A 173 8.90 -14.77 21.72
N ASN A 174 9.34 -14.17 22.83
CA ASN A 174 10.39 -14.73 23.70
C ASN A 174 11.67 -15.16 22.93
N GLY A 175 12.07 -14.34 21.92
CA GLY A 175 13.25 -14.62 21.11
C GLY A 175 13.06 -15.65 20.00
N GLN A 176 11.89 -16.24 19.88
CA GLN A 176 11.57 -17.21 18.81
C GLN A 176 10.71 -16.55 17.72
N CYS A 177 11.03 -16.83 16.46
CA CYS A 177 10.20 -16.43 15.34
C CYS A 177 8.92 -17.27 15.34
N VAL A 178 7.77 -16.58 15.42
CA VAL A 178 6.43 -17.22 15.44
C VAL A 178 5.63 -16.88 14.19
N TYR A 179 6.20 -16.07 13.29
CA TYR A 179 5.57 -15.71 12.02
C TYR A 179 5.94 -16.71 10.94
N ASP A 180 4.93 -17.37 10.41
CA ASP A 180 5.09 -18.24 9.23
C ASP A 180 4.93 -17.36 7.97
N SER A 181 6.04 -17.19 7.23
CA SER A 181 6.07 -16.32 6.06
C SER A 181 5.29 -16.93 4.91
N PRO A 182 4.23 -16.29 4.41
CA PRO A 182 3.49 -16.77 3.25
C PRO A 182 4.36 -16.86 2.00
N ASP A 183 3.96 -17.68 1.04
CA ASP A 183 4.59 -17.73 -0.27
C ASP A 183 4.34 -16.44 -1.08
N THR A 184 5.18 -16.19 -2.09
CA THR A 184 5.13 -14.95 -2.90
C THR A 184 3.78 -14.71 -3.58
N MET A 185 3.09 -15.77 -4.01
CA MET A 185 1.80 -15.61 -4.69
C MET A 185 0.69 -15.24 -3.70
N SER A 186 0.74 -15.80 -2.50
CA SER A 186 -0.16 -15.44 -1.39
C SER A 186 0.05 -13.98 -0.96
N ILE A 187 1.31 -13.52 -0.86
CA ILE A 187 1.64 -12.12 -0.57
C ILE A 187 1.09 -11.18 -1.67
N LYS A 188 1.27 -11.55 -2.94
CA LYS A 188 0.74 -10.78 -4.08
C LYS A 188 -0.80 -10.70 -4.06
N ALA A 189 -1.46 -11.81 -3.77
CA ALA A 189 -2.92 -11.85 -3.68
C ALA A 189 -3.42 -10.99 -2.53
N PHE A 190 -2.79 -11.07 -1.35
CA PHE A 190 -3.10 -10.22 -0.20
C PHE A 190 -2.89 -8.74 -0.50
N CYS A 191 -1.77 -8.36 -1.11
CA CYS A 191 -1.51 -6.98 -1.52
C CYS A 191 -2.62 -6.44 -2.43
N ARG A 192 -3.04 -7.24 -3.42
CA ARG A 192 -4.13 -6.86 -4.33
C ARG A 192 -5.44 -6.68 -3.58
N GLN A 193 -5.77 -7.60 -2.69
CA GLN A 193 -6.97 -7.54 -1.86
C GLN A 193 -6.99 -6.27 -0.99
N GLU A 194 -5.87 -5.92 -0.36
CA GLU A 194 -5.77 -4.71 0.46
C GLU A 194 -5.88 -3.44 -0.39
N LEU A 195 -5.26 -3.40 -1.58
CA LEU A 195 -5.40 -2.28 -2.50
C LEU A 195 -6.86 -2.06 -2.95
N ASP A 196 -7.63 -3.12 -3.10
CA ASP A 196 -9.04 -3.03 -3.49
C ASP A 196 -9.93 -2.46 -2.37
N THR A 197 -9.44 -2.41 -1.12
CA THR A 197 -10.13 -1.74 -0.01
C THR A 197 -9.91 -0.22 0.03
N LEU A 198 -8.94 0.31 -0.71
CA LEU A 198 -8.70 1.75 -0.81
C LEU A 198 -9.75 2.42 -1.71
N TRP A 199 -10.11 3.65 -1.38
CA TRP A 199 -10.90 4.51 -2.24
C TRP A 199 -10.10 4.90 -3.48
N ASP A 200 -10.76 5.21 -4.59
CA ASP A 200 -10.09 5.60 -5.84
C ASP A 200 -9.25 6.87 -5.66
N GLU A 201 -9.67 7.77 -4.78
CA GLU A 201 -8.96 8.99 -4.41
C GLU A 201 -7.61 8.71 -3.75
N ASN A 202 -7.50 7.66 -2.94
CA ASN A 202 -6.24 7.25 -2.30
C ASN A 202 -5.27 6.55 -3.28
N ARG A 203 -5.79 6.04 -4.41
CA ARG A 203 -5.02 5.27 -5.40
C ARG A 203 -4.44 6.12 -6.52
N ARG A 204 -4.68 7.41 -6.52
CA ARG A 204 -4.16 8.32 -7.54
C ARG A 204 -2.65 8.45 -7.43
N LEU A 205 -1.96 8.50 -8.58
CA LEU A 205 -0.53 8.78 -8.63
C LEU A 205 -0.23 10.25 -8.30
N VAL A 206 -1.17 11.15 -8.60
CA VAL A 206 -1.03 12.58 -8.36
C VAL A 206 -2.16 13.02 -7.42
N ASN A 207 -1.79 13.75 -6.36
CA ASN A 207 -2.70 14.22 -5.31
C ASN A 207 -3.57 13.10 -4.71
N PRO A 208 -2.97 12.03 -4.15
CA PRO A 208 -3.75 11.06 -3.37
C PRO A 208 -4.36 11.75 -2.16
N GLN A 209 -5.53 11.30 -1.74
CA GLN A 209 -6.28 11.88 -0.62
C GLN A 209 -6.20 11.00 0.61
#